data_6a5a91f7209c5d3dc7af8fb041d8317a
#
_entry.id   6a5a91f7209c5d3dc7af8fb041d8317a
#
_cell.length_a   1.000
_cell.length_b   1.000
_cell.length_c   1.000
_cell.angle_alpha   90.00
_cell.angle_beta   90.00
_cell.angle_gamma   90.00
#
_symmetry.space_group_name_H-M   'P 1'
#
loop_
_entity.id
_entity.type
_entity.pdbx_description
1 polymer ?
#
loop_
_entity_poly.entity_id
_entity_poly.type
_entity_poly.pdbx_seq_one_letter_code
_entity_poly.pdbx_strand_id
1 'polypeptide(L)'
;GQGSPYFCKLICPIGMLEGGIPLVLLNKSMRGAIGFLYYWKGTILILTILLSIMIYRPFCKYICPLGAIYSFFNPISIFKYRLDKDKCISCGRCKKVCQMNVDPTENCNHKECIRCARCKNACPVDAISCGIRDKN
;
A
#
# COMPACT_ATOMS: atom_id res chain seq x y z
N GLY A 1 11.16 -28.42 10.97
CA GLY A 1 10.74 -27.95 9.65
C GLY A 1 10.86 -26.45 9.56
N GLN A 2 11.90 -25.94 8.88
CA GLN A 2 11.98 -24.52 8.58
C GLN A 2 11.01 -24.24 7.43
N GLY A 3 9.80 -23.79 7.72
CA GLY A 3 8.83 -23.34 6.75
C GLY A 3 9.33 -22.05 6.11
N SER A 4 10.11 -22.14 5.03
CA SER A 4 10.48 -20.96 4.27
C SER A 4 9.22 -20.42 3.56
N PRO A 5 8.86 -19.15 3.73
CA PRO A 5 7.67 -18.58 3.09
C PRO A 5 7.89 -18.52 1.57
N TYR A 6 7.28 -19.42 0.85
CA TYR A 6 7.38 -19.53 -0.61
C TYR A 6 7.06 -18.22 -1.33
N PHE A 7 6.11 -17.45 -0.80
CA PHE A 7 5.75 -16.16 -1.35
C PHE A 7 6.93 -15.17 -1.35
N CYS A 8 7.64 -15.04 -0.21
CA CYS A 8 8.81 -14.17 -0.12
C CYS A 8 9.97 -14.69 -0.97
N LYS A 9 10.08 -16.04 -1.11
CA LYS A 9 11.15 -16.67 -1.89
C LYS A 9 10.94 -16.53 -3.41
N LEU A 10 9.70 -16.59 -3.90
CA LEU A 10 9.41 -16.69 -5.34
C LEU A 10 8.85 -15.41 -5.96
N ILE A 11 8.05 -14.63 -5.21
CA ILE A 11 7.24 -13.55 -5.77
C ILE A 11 7.62 -12.17 -5.22
N CYS A 12 8.02 -12.07 -3.93
CA CYS A 12 8.23 -10.78 -3.30
C CYS A 12 9.46 -10.04 -3.86
N PRO A 13 9.29 -8.85 -4.49
CA PRO A 13 10.40 -8.09 -5.06
C PRO A 13 11.28 -7.41 -4.01
N ILE A 14 10.77 -7.17 -2.79
CA ILE A 14 11.51 -6.52 -1.70
C ILE A 14 12.73 -7.33 -1.30
N GLY A 15 12.62 -8.66 -1.21
CA GLY A 15 13.75 -9.52 -0.91
C GLY A 15 14.88 -9.45 -1.94
N MET A 16 14.57 -9.10 -3.19
CA MET A 16 15.57 -8.84 -4.21
C MET A 16 16.25 -7.49 -4.01
N LEU A 17 15.48 -6.47 -3.66
CA LEU A 17 16.00 -5.11 -3.46
C LEU A 17 16.89 -5.02 -2.23
N GLU A 18 16.48 -5.60 -1.10
CA GLU A 18 17.20 -5.51 0.18
C GLU A 18 18.32 -6.54 0.33
N GLY A 19 18.12 -7.75 -0.19
CA GLY A 19 19.07 -8.85 -0.02
C GLY A 19 19.80 -9.22 -1.30
N GLY A 20 19.09 -9.45 -2.40
CA GLY A 20 19.65 -10.00 -3.64
C GLY A 20 20.68 -9.08 -4.29
N ILE A 21 20.36 -7.80 -4.44
CA ILE A 21 21.23 -6.83 -5.10
C ILE A 21 22.46 -6.49 -4.24
N PRO A 22 22.33 -6.09 -2.95
CA PRO A 22 23.49 -5.79 -2.13
C PRO A 22 24.44 -6.98 -1.94
N LEU A 23 23.88 -8.19 -1.77
CA LEU A 23 24.67 -9.39 -1.55
C LEU A 23 25.53 -9.74 -2.77
N VAL A 24 24.97 -9.63 -3.98
CA VAL A 24 25.70 -9.89 -5.24
C VAL A 24 26.74 -8.80 -5.54
N LEU A 25 26.47 -7.55 -5.15
CA LEU A 25 27.42 -6.45 -5.33
C LEU A 25 28.62 -6.56 -4.39
N LEU A 26 28.37 -6.91 -3.11
CA LEU A 26 29.41 -6.97 -2.09
C LEU A 26 30.26 -8.25 -2.14
N ASN A 27 29.67 -9.38 -2.56
CA ASN A 27 30.32 -10.68 -2.57
C ASN A 27 30.55 -11.20 -3.98
N LYS A 28 31.80 -11.13 -4.47
CA LYS A 28 32.18 -11.70 -5.78
C LYS A 28 31.92 -13.21 -5.88
N SER A 29 32.07 -13.94 -4.79
CA SER A 29 31.81 -15.38 -4.69
C SER A 29 30.35 -15.74 -5.01
N MET A 30 29.39 -14.88 -4.64
CA MET A 30 27.96 -15.08 -4.87
C MET A 30 27.54 -14.87 -6.33
N ARG A 31 28.38 -14.21 -7.14
CA ARG A 31 28.09 -14.00 -8.57
C ARG A 31 28.03 -15.31 -9.37
N GLY A 32 28.78 -16.32 -8.95
CA GLY A 32 28.73 -17.66 -9.56
C GLY A 32 27.47 -18.46 -9.20
N ALA A 33 26.77 -18.08 -8.13
CA ALA A 33 25.53 -18.72 -7.68
C ALA A 33 24.25 -18.05 -8.24
N ILE A 34 24.39 -17.12 -9.18
CA ILE A 34 23.27 -16.46 -9.86
C ILE A 34 22.53 -17.48 -10.72
N GLY A 35 21.39 -17.97 -10.21
CA GLY A 35 20.54 -18.92 -10.91
C GLY A 35 19.31 -18.28 -11.55
N PHE A 36 18.50 -19.09 -12.20
CA PHE A 36 17.24 -18.69 -12.83
C PHE A 36 16.34 -17.85 -11.91
N LEU A 37 16.27 -18.17 -10.62
CA LEU A 37 15.46 -17.43 -9.64
C LEU A 37 15.89 -15.97 -9.47
N TYR A 38 17.16 -15.65 -9.66
CA TYR A 38 17.64 -14.27 -9.58
C TYR A 38 17.10 -13.43 -10.74
N TYR A 39 17.20 -13.94 -11.96
CA TYR A 39 16.65 -13.28 -13.14
C TYR A 39 15.12 -13.17 -13.08
N TRP A 40 14.44 -14.22 -12.65
CA TRP A 40 12.99 -14.22 -12.44
C TRP A 40 12.54 -13.11 -11.51
N LYS A 41 13.14 -13.00 -10.34
CA LYS A 41 12.84 -11.94 -9.37
C LYS A 41 13.25 -10.56 -9.87
N GLY A 42 14.34 -10.44 -10.57
CA GLY A 42 14.78 -9.20 -11.20
C GLY A 42 13.74 -8.67 -12.18
N THR A 43 13.17 -9.55 -13.00
CA THR A 43 12.10 -9.20 -13.94
C THR A 43 10.85 -8.73 -13.19
N ILE A 44 10.43 -9.43 -12.12
CA ILE A 44 9.29 -9.00 -11.29
C ILE A 44 9.57 -7.64 -10.65
N LEU A 45 10.79 -7.38 -10.17
CA LEU A 45 11.17 -6.10 -9.59
C LEU A 45 11.07 -4.97 -10.61
N ILE A 46 11.62 -5.13 -11.80
CA ILE A 46 11.56 -4.13 -12.88
C ILE A 46 10.11 -3.87 -13.27
N LEU A 47 9.32 -4.93 -13.46
CA LEU A 47 7.89 -4.80 -13.78
C LEU A 47 7.13 -4.04 -12.68
N THR A 48 7.42 -4.33 -11.41
CA THR A 48 6.81 -3.65 -10.27
C THR A 48 7.18 -2.16 -10.24
N ILE A 49 8.43 -1.81 -10.55
CA ILE A 49 8.89 -0.42 -10.63
C ILE A 49 8.14 0.32 -11.75
N LEU A 50 8.05 -0.27 -12.95
CA LEU A 50 7.33 0.32 -14.08
C LEU A 50 5.85 0.53 -13.77
N LEU A 51 5.19 -0.46 -13.17
CA LEU A 51 3.80 -0.34 -12.74
C LEU A 51 3.61 0.71 -11.64
N SER A 52 4.61 0.93 -10.78
CA SER A 52 4.55 1.92 -9.71
C SER A 52 4.59 3.36 -10.22
N ILE A 53 5.09 3.58 -11.43
CA ILE A 53 5.05 4.89 -12.10
C ILE A 53 3.62 5.22 -12.52
N MET A 54 2.85 4.24 -12.96
CA MET A 54 1.49 4.42 -13.45
C MET A 54 0.42 4.31 -12.35
N ILE A 55 0.60 3.39 -11.40
CA ILE A 55 -0.37 3.07 -10.36
C ILE A 55 0.30 3.21 -8.99
N TYR A 56 -0.36 3.91 -8.08
CA TYR A 56 0.15 4.05 -6.72
C TYR A 56 0.08 2.70 -5.97
N ARG A 57 1.25 2.18 -5.56
CA ARG A 57 1.41 0.91 -4.81
C ARG A 57 0.74 -0.31 -5.44
N PRO A 58 1.01 -0.65 -6.71
CA PRO A 58 0.30 -1.73 -7.41
C PRO A 58 0.50 -3.09 -6.76
N PHE A 59 1.72 -3.41 -6.35
CA PHE A 59 2.06 -4.69 -5.72
C PHE A 59 1.36 -4.89 -4.38
N CYS A 60 1.40 -3.87 -3.50
CA CYS A 60 0.78 -3.94 -2.18
C CYS A 60 -0.74 -4.01 -2.24
N LYS A 61 -1.35 -3.41 -3.28
CA LYS A 61 -2.81 -3.35 -3.45
C LYS A 61 -3.39 -4.66 -4.00
N TYR A 62 -2.71 -5.28 -4.97
CA TYR A 62 -3.29 -6.38 -5.76
C TYR A 62 -2.67 -7.76 -5.49
N ILE A 63 -1.39 -7.82 -5.12
CA ILE A 63 -0.65 -9.09 -5.06
C ILE A 63 -0.25 -9.45 -3.63
N CYS A 64 0.05 -8.47 -2.78
CA CYS A 64 0.60 -8.74 -1.46
C CYS A 64 -0.45 -9.28 -0.48
N PRO A 65 -0.31 -10.50 0.06
CA PRO A 65 -1.26 -11.07 1.02
C PRO A 65 -1.29 -10.28 2.33
N LEU A 66 -0.18 -9.66 2.72
CA LEU A 66 -0.12 -8.80 3.89
C LEU A 66 -0.97 -7.54 3.71
N GLY A 67 -0.98 -6.96 2.50
CA GLY A 67 -1.84 -5.84 2.15
C GLY A 67 -3.33 -6.21 2.25
N ALA A 68 -3.71 -7.42 1.83
CA ALA A 68 -5.06 -7.93 1.96
C ALA A 68 -5.49 -8.08 3.43
N ILE A 69 -4.61 -8.62 4.29
CA ILE A 69 -4.86 -8.74 5.72
C ILE A 69 -5.09 -7.36 6.36
N TYR A 70 -4.21 -6.39 6.10
CA TYR A 70 -4.38 -5.03 6.63
C TYR A 70 -5.66 -4.35 6.11
N SER A 71 -6.02 -4.58 4.85
CA SER A 71 -7.26 -4.09 4.26
C SER A 71 -8.49 -4.62 5.01
N PHE A 72 -8.47 -5.89 5.39
CA PHE A 72 -9.56 -6.52 6.15
C PHE A 72 -9.74 -5.89 7.54
N PHE A 73 -8.64 -5.56 8.24
CA PHE A 73 -8.69 -4.93 9.57
C PHE A 73 -8.98 -3.44 9.53
N ASN A 74 -8.89 -2.79 8.38
CA ASN A 74 -9.08 -1.35 8.27
C ASN A 74 -10.44 -0.85 8.78
N PRO A 75 -11.59 -1.49 8.50
CA PRO A 75 -12.90 -1.06 9.04
C PRO A 75 -13.03 -1.22 10.56
N ILE A 76 -12.27 -2.14 11.17
CA ILE A 76 -12.32 -2.46 12.60
C ILE A 76 -11.42 -1.52 13.43
N SER A 77 -10.52 -0.80 12.77
CA SER A 77 -9.54 0.07 13.43
C SER A 77 -10.18 1.08 14.36
N ILE A 78 -9.49 1.34 15.47
CA ILE A 78 -9.90 2.30 16.52
C ILE A 78 -9.88 3.73 15.97
N PHE A 79 -8.88 4.09 15.15
CA PHE A 79 -8.77 5.40 14.54
C PHE A 79 -9.58 5.45 13.24
N LYS A 80 -10.54 6.38 13.16
CA LYS A 80 -11.44 6.52 12.00
C LYS A 80 -11.54 7.96 11.53
N TYR A 81 -11.79 8.11 10.22
CA TYR A 81 -12.26 9.38 9.67
C TYR A 81 -13.77 9.45 9.71
N ARG A 82 -14.28 10.64 9.98
CA ARG A 82 -15.71 10.97 9.96
C ARG A 82 -15.94 12.13 9.02
N LEU A 83 -16.93 12.02 8.17
CA LEU A 83 -17.41 13.09 7.32
C LEU A 83 -18.64 13.73 7.99
N ASP A 84 -18.55 15.02 8.27
CA ASP A 84 -19.69 15.85 8.67
C ASP A 84 -20.44 16.27 7.41
N LYS A 85 -21.61 15.66 7.19
CA LYS A 85 -22.44 15.89 5.99
C LYS A 85 -23.01 17.31 5.97
N ASP A 86 -23.25 17.92 7.14
CA ASP A 86 -23.84 19.26 7.25
C ASP A 86 -22.82 20.33 6.82
N LYS A 87 -21.52 20.11 7.04
CA LYS A 87 -20.46 21.00 6.60
C LYS A 87 -19.99 20.73 5.17
N CYS A 88 -20.31 19.55 4.62
CA CYS A 88 -19.81 19.12 3.34
C CYS A 88 -20.52 19.82 2.19
N ILE A 89 -19.78 20.62 1.41
CA ILE A 89 -20.26 21.31 0.20
C ILE A 89 -20.17 20.47 -1.07
N SER A 90 -19.89 19.17 -0.97
CA SER A 90 -19.77 18.22 -2.10
C SER A 90 -18.85 18.66 -3.25
N CYS A 91 -17.82 19.42 -2.97
CA CYS A 91 -16.90 20.00 -3.99
C CYS A 91 -15.98 18.96 -4.68
N GLY A 92 -15.94 17.70 -4.24
CA GLY A 92 -15.19 16.62 -4.85
C GLY A 92 -13.64 16.71 -4.72
N ARG A 93 -13.08 17.71 -4.05
CA ARG A 93 -11.63 17.84 -3.88
C ARG A 93 -11.00 16.66 -3.16
N CYS A 94 -11.65 16.13 -2.12
CA CYS A 94 -11.20 14.99 -1.35
C CYS A 94 -11.01 13.73 -2.22
N LYS A 95 -11.90 13.50 -3.20
CA LYS A 95 -11.79 12.40 -4.17
C LYS A 95 -10.61 12.60 -5.11
N LYS A 96 -10.41 13.82 -5.64
CA LYS A 96 -9.33 14.12 -6.59
C LYS A 96 -7.93 13.96 -5.99
N VAL A 97 -7.73 14.29 -4.71
CA VAL A 97 -6.43 14.15 -4.03
C VAL A 97 -6.17 12.74 -3.49
N CYS A 98 -7.17 11.85 -3.56
CA CYS A 98 -7.04 10.50 -3.05
C CYS A 98 -6.22 9.62 -4.00
N GLN A 99 -4.99 9.30 -3.62
CA GLN A 99 -4.10 8.43 -4.40
C GLN A 99 -4.58 6.96 -4.48
N MET A 100 -5.42 6.53 -3.54
CA MET A 100 -5.99 5.19 -3.52
C MET A 100 -7.29 5.08 -4.32
N ASN A 101 -7.73 6.19 -4.93
CA ASN A 101 -8.97 6.28 -5.70
C ASN A 101 -10.22 5.87 -4.91
N VAL A 102 -10.22 6.17 -3.60
CA VAL A 102 -11.35 5.98 -2.70
C VAL A 102 -12.16 7.26 -2.66
N ASP A 103 -13.49 7.15 -2.62
CA ASP A 103 -14.38 8.29 -2.43
C ASP A 103 -14.67 8.50 -0.93
N PRO A 104 -14.09 9.54 -0.28
CA PRO A 104 -14.33 9.79 1.13
C PRO A 104 -15.76 10.25 1.43
N THR A 105 -16.54 10.69 0.43
CA THR A 105 -17.92 11.14 0.62
C THR A 105 -18.87 9.97 0.81
N GLU A 106 -18.58 8.83 0.21
CA GLU A 106 -19.34 7.60 0.42
C GLU A 106 -18.87 6.84 1.66
N ASN A 107 -17.56 6.61 1.75
CA ASN A 107 -16.98 5.88 2.88
C ASN A 107 -15.58 6.35 3.22
N CYS A 108 -15.46 7.15 4.28
CA CYS A 108 -14.17 7.62 4.79
C CYS A 108 -13.25 6.49 5.30
N ASN A 109 -13.81 5.33 5.65
CA ASN A 109 -13.09 4.19 6.22
C ASN A 109 -13.09 2.98 5.29
N HIS A 110 -13.03 3.23 3.98
CA HIS A 110 -12.94 2.17 2.98
C HIS A 110 -11.74 1.24 3.24
N LYS A 111 -11.86 -0.04 2.87
CA LYS A 111 -10.82 -1.06 3.08
C LYS A 111 -9.46 -0.67 2.48
N GLU A 112 -9.46 0.06 1.38
CA GLU A 112 -8.26 0.52 0.70
C GLU A 112 -7.71 1.87 1.22
N CYS A 113 -8.38 2.51 2.18
CA CYS A 113 -7.94 3.79 2.73
C CYS A 113 -6.69 3.62 3.60
N ILE A 114 -5.58 4.25 3.21
CA ILE A 114 -4.31 4.24 3.97
C ILE A 114 -4.22 5.33 5.04
N ARG A 115 -5.29 6.07 5.26
CA ARG A 115 -5.39 7.16 6.25
C ARG A 115 -4.28 8.20 6.18
N CYS A 116 -3.87 8.59 4.99
CA CYS A 116 -2.80 9.55 4.75
C CYS A 116 -3.16 11.03 5.04
N ALA A 117 -4.38 11.32 5.50
CA ALA A 117 -4.92 12.64 5.81
C ALA A 117 -5.03 13.64 4.63
N ARG A 118 -4.65 13.30 3.40
CA ARG A 118 -4.69 14.22 2.25
C ARG A 118 -6.09 14.76 1.97
N CYS A 119 -7.13 13.92 2.08
CA CYS A 119 -8.52 14.35 1.91
C CYS A 119 -8.95 15.37 2.98
N LYS A 120 -8.48 15.20 4.23
CA LYS A 120 -8.72 16.17 5.32
C LYS A 120 -8.05 17.50 5.00
N ASN A 121 -6.77 17.49 4.65
CA ASN A 121 -5.99 18.70 4.38
C ASN A 121 -6.48 19.46 3.12
N ALA A 122 -7.11 18.74 2.18
CA ALA A 122 -7.66 19.34 0.98
C ALA A 122 -9.09 19.87 1.15
N CYS A 123 -9.73 19.62 2.28
CA CYS A 123 -11.09 20.04 2.55
C CYS A 123 -11.13 21.53 2.96
N PRO A 124 -11.77 22.42 2.17
CA PRO A 124 -11.79 23.85 2.48
C PRO A 124 -12.69 24.22 3.67
N VAL A 125 -13.58 23.32 4.05
CA VAL A 125 -14.59 23.54 5.14
C VAL A 125 -14.37 22.62 6.34
N ASP A 126 -13.21 21.94 6.39
CA ASP A 126 -12.84 20.99 7.46
C ASP A 126 -13.95 19.97 7.81
N ALA A 127 -14.74 19.55 6.80
CA ALA A 127 -15.81 18.58 6.98
C ALA A 127 -15.30 17.17 7.33
N ILE A 128 -14.00 16.87 7.13
CA ILE A 128 -13.40 15.57 7.45
C ILE A 128 -12.63 15.67 8.76
N SER A 129 -13.18 15.10 9.82
CA SER A 129 -12.53 14.97 11.12
C SER A 129 -11.90 13.59 11.30
N CYS A 130 -10.91 13.50 12.16
CA CYS A 130 -10.30 12.24 12.56
C CYS A 130 -10.36 12.09 14.07
N GLY A 131 -10.66 10.90 14.55
CA GLY A 131 -10.78 10.65 15.98
C GLY A 131 -10.74 9.17 16.32
N ILE A 132 -10.63 8.90 17.61
CA ILE A 132 -10.79 7.58 18.19
C ILE A 132 -12.29 7.25 18.15
N ARG A 133 -12.62 5.98 18.02
CA ARG A 133 -13.99 5.48 18.03
C ARG A 133 -14.63 5.79 19.40
N ASP A 134 -15.42 6.87 19.49
CA ASP A 134 -16.32 7.02 20.61
C ASP A 134 -17.43 5.98 20.52
N LYS A 135 -17.62 5.27 21.62
CA LYS A 135 -18.79 4.40 21.80
C LYS A 135 -20.02 5.32 21.94
N ASN A 136 -20.73 5.53 20.87
CA ASN A 136 -22.15 5.91 20.87
C ASN A 136 -22.87 5.00 19.92
#